data_cd3eea472b3d41476796c2490bfdddcd
#
_entry.id   cd3eea472b3d41476796c2490bfdddcd
#
_cell.length_a   1.000
_cell.length_b   1.000
_cell.length_c   1.000
_cell.angle_alpha   90.00
_cell.angle_beta   90.00
_cell.angle_gamma   90.00
#
_symmetry.space_group_name_H-M   'P 1'
#
loop_
_entity.id
_entity.type
_entity.pdbx_description
1 polymer ?
#
loop_
_entity_poly.entity_id
_entity_poly.type
_entity_poly.pdbx_seq_one_letter_code
_entity_poly.pdbx_strand_id
1 'polypeptide(L)'
;MVATRSQRAAAAAANFDLDEVDKSPLSLTTGKPANLSSYSTDKEQHNAHDHPGCPVHLLKDTKGDIEPREDEKIEAESKSSEIRSYIIIAILAIITYVTYPGTTWGNDALEPTMHTVFYYGWISAISTGFGVLPLCFVSEMKEYWIGVSNAIAAGMMCAASYSLFLEGCTFYDNNDTSCLSATVRTGIGCLLGLLFILGTKSFLDKNEDVKLGSLSGADTRKILLIVFVMTLHSFSEGVGIGVSFGGEHGNDLGVFISASLAVHNVPEGLAVAIVLLPRKVSKATAAIWCVVTSLPQPLMAVPAFMFVHSFLPLLPVGLGFAGGAMMWVAFMELLLEAFEDTDILTTGIVSTVALAVMISIQRSIEDHA
;
A
#
# COMPACT_ATOMS: atom_id res chain seq x y z
N MET A 1 -24.48 -10.41 -8.59
CA MET A 1 -25.13 -9.20 -8.07
C MET A 1 -24.75 -9.14 -6.59
N VAL A 2 -23.72 -8.39 -6.24
CA VAL A 2 -23.22 -8.27 -4.86
C VAL A 2 -23.98 -7.09 -4.23
N ALA A 3 -24.67 -7.34 -3.13
CA ALA A 3 -25.41 -6.30 -2.43
C ALA A 3 -24.45 -5.28 -1.84
N THR A 4 -24.69 -4.00 -2.08
CA THR A 4 -23.90 -2.89 -1.53
C THR A 4 -23.97 -2.84 -0.01
N ARG A 5 -22.99 -2.23 0.65
CA ARG A 5 -22.93 -2.07 2.12
C ARG A 5 -24.20 -1.42 2.67
N SER A 6 -24.79 -0.48 1.91
CA SER A 6 -26.09 0.15 2.19
C SER A 6 -27.24 -0.86 2.17
N GLN A 7 -27.25 -1.81 1.23
CA GLN A 7 -28.29 -2.85 1.16
C GLN A 7 -28.13 -3.88 2.28
N ARG A 8 -26.90 -4.16 2.74
CA ARG A 8 -26.65 -5.02 3.92
C ARG A 8 -27.05 -4.33 5.21
N ALA A 9 -26.83 -3.02 5.34
CA ALA A 9 -27.30 -2.22 6.47
C ALA A 9 -28.83 -2.15 6.52
N ALA A 10 -29.51 -2.00 5.37
CA ALA A 10 -30.96 -2.03 5.27
C ALA A 10 -31.54 -3.42 5.59
N ALA A 11 -30.87 -4.51 5.16
CA ALA A 11 -31.28 -5.87 5.48
C ALA A 11 -31.07 -6.22 6.97
N ALA A 12 -30.03 -5.67 7.61
CA ALA A 12 -29.80 -5.81 9.05
C ALA A 12 -30.83 -5.03 9.89
N ALA A 13 -31.30 -3.87 9.39
CA ALA A 13 -32.35 -3.09 10.04
C ALA A 13 -33.75 -3.71 9.88
N ALA A 14 -33.98 -4.48 8.81
CA ALA A 14 -35.26 -5.15 8.56
C ALA A 14 -35.46 -6.46 9.38
N ASN A 15 -34.43 -7.00 10.00
CA ASN A 15 -34.50 -8.20 10.84
C ASN A 15 -34.52 -7.90 12.36
N PHE A 16 -34.80 -6.64 12.73
CA PHE A 16 -35.10 -6.33 14.12
C PHE A 16 -36.59 -6.57 14.37
N ASP A 17 -36.87 -7.72 14.89
CA ASP A 17 -38.22 -8.26 15.10
C ASP A 17 -38.95 -7.44 16.16
N LEU A 18 -40.19 -6.99 15.80
CA LEU A 18 -41.11 -6.27 16.65
C LEU A 18 -41.97 -7.28 17.44
N ASP A 19 -41.42 -7.96 18.41
CA ASP A 19 -42.21 -8.70 19.35
C ASP A 19 -41.57 -8.61 20.77
N GLU A 20 -41.92 -7.56 21.47
CA GLU A 20 -42.15 -7.48 22.91
C GLU A 20 -42.43 -6.04 23.33
N VAL A 21 -43.67 -5.65 23.21
CA VAL A 21 -44.21 -4.45 23.88
C VAL A 21 -45.31 -4.92 24.80
N ASP A 22 -44.96 -5.08 26.07
CA ASP A 22 -45.95 -5.25 27.15
C ASP A 22 -46.68 -3.95 27.40
N LYS A 23 -48.02 -4.10 27.52
CA LYS A 23 -48.99 -3.03 27.68
C LYS A 23 -49.13 -2.69 29.16
N SER A 24 -48.94 -1.43 29.53
CA SER A 24 -49.78 -0.80 30.56
C SER A 24 -49.75 0.73 30.45
N PRO A 25 -50.89 1.43 30.71
CA PRO A 25 -51.10 2.79 30.30
C PRO A 25 -51.07 3.85 31.41
N LEU A 26 -50.99 5.11 30.99
CA LEU A 26 -51.36 6.37 31.66
C LEU A 26 -50.42 6.97 32.71
N SER A 27 -49.94 8.19 32.47
CA SER A 27 -50.70 9.43 32.77
C SER A 27 -49.99 10.68 32.25
N LEU A 28 -50.78 11.54 31.60
CA LEU A 28 -50.42 12.93 31.30
C LEU A 28 -50.28 13.75 32.58
N THR A 29 -49.19 14.55 32.67
CA THR A 29 -49.28 15.87 33.29
C THR A 29 -48.34 16.85 32.59
N THR A 30 -48.94 17.90 32.10
CA THR A 30 -48.37 19.13 31.58
C THR A 30 -47.67 19.95 32.68
N GLY A 31 -46.53 20.53 32.35
CA GLY A 31 -45.86 21.50 33.21
C GLY A 31 -44.78 22.29 32.46
N LYS A 32 -45.05 23.53 32.19
CA LYS A 32 -44.27 24.55 31.51
C LYS A 32 -43.10 25.07 32.37
N PRO A 33 -42.15 25.83 31.83
CA PRO A 33 -40.80 26.04 32.36
C PRO A 33 -40.70 27.19 33.34
N ALA A 34 -39.71 27.16 34.22
CA ALA A 34 -39.32 28.31 35.07
C ALA A 34 -37.84 28.60 34.95
N ASN A 35 -37.62 29.87 34.80
CA ASN A 35 -36.43 30.63 34.63
C ASN A 35 -35.63 30.86 35.96
N LEU A 36 -34.38 31.14 35.77
CA LEU A 36 -33.51 32.14 36.45
C LEU A 36 -33.13 31.98 37.91
N SER A 37 -31.85 32.17 38.06
CA SER A 37 -31.10 33.17 38.84
C SER A 37 -30.40 32.67 40.12
N SER A 38 -29.11 32.94 40.10
CA SER A 38 -28.28 33.57 41.13
C SER A 38 -28.43 33.14 42.59
N TYR A 39 -27.35 32.68 43.18
CA TYR A 39 -26.95 33.04 44.55
C TYR A 39 -25.42 32.90 44.65
N SER A 40 -24.83 33.92 44.86
CA SER A 40 -23.91 34.70 45.71
C SER A 40 -23.29 33.89 46.89
N THR A 41 -21.98 34.04 46.89
CA THR A 41 -21.03 34.11 48.00
C THR A 41 -21.62 34.12 49.43
N ASP A 42 -21.11 33.22 50.25
CA ASP A 42 -20.91 33.56 51.67
C ASP A 42 -19.59 32.99 52.21
N LYS A 43 -18.87 33.90 52.84
CA LYS A 43 -17.68 33.68 53.64
C LYS A 43 -18.14 33.24 55.05
N GLU A 44 -17.62 32.19 55.58
CA GLU A 44 -17.55 32.04 57.02
C GLU A 44 -16.13 31.72 57.50
N GLN A 45 -15.64 32.66 58.32
CA GLN A 45 -14.49 32.54 59.18
C GLN A 45 -14.87 31.67 60.38
N HIS A 46 -14.05 30.70 60.73
CA HIS A 46 -13.96 30.21 62.12
C HIS A 46 -12.52 29.91 62.53
N ASN A 47 -12.13 30.66 63.43
CA ASN A 47 -11.18 30.62 64.53
C ASN A 47 -10.25 29.44 64.75
N ALA A 48 -9.01 29.87 65.01
CA ALA A 48 -7.89 29.13 65.53
C ALA A 48 -8.19 28.50 66.92
N HIS A 49 -7.74 27.28 67.13
CA HIS A 49 -7.35 26.77 68.42
C HIS A 49 -5.97 26.10 68.31
N ASP A 50 -5.06 26.65 69.11
CA ASP A 50 -3.73 26.14 69.40
C ASP A 50 -3.77 24.74 70.05
N HIS A 51 -2.96 23.81 69.52
CA HIS A 51 -2.38 22.73 70.28
C HIS A 51 -0.92 22.51 69.86
N PRO A 52 0.00 22.41 70.85
CA PRO A 52 1.44 22.29 70.56
C PRO A 52 1.87 20.83 70.45
N GLY A 53 2.79 20.58 69.58
CA GLY A 53 3.68 19.44 69.69
C GLY A 53 3.50 18.30 68.67
N CYS A 54 4.09 18.43 67.49
CA CYS A 54 4.53 17.28 66.72
C CYS A 54 5.90 17.59 66.07
N PRO A 55 6.86 16.66 66.14
CA PRO A 55 8.21 16.89 65.67
C PRO A 55 8.28 17.01 64.13
N VAL A 56 9.04 17.98 63.68
CA VAL A 56 9.43 18.17 62.26
C VAL A 56 10.18 16.93 61.80
N HIS A 57 9.46 16.01 61.10
CA HIS A 57 10.11 14.98 60.34
C HIS A 57 10.58 15.60 59.00
N LEU A 58 11.90 15.56 58.81
CA LEU A 58 12.52 15.84 57.51
C LEU A 58 11.80 15.08 56.40
N LEU A 59 11.05 15.80 55.58
CA LEU A 59 10.67 15.30 54.27
C LEU A 59 11.94 15.24 53.42
N LYS A 60 12.53 14.04 53.38
CA LYS A 60 13.44 13.65 52.34
C LYS A 60 12.68 13.84 51.01
N ASP A 61 13.23 14.63 50.12
CA ASP A 61 12.84 14.70 48.72
C ASP A 61 12.88 13.29 48.10
N THR A 62 11.78 12.61 48.16
CA THR A 62 11.50 11.53 47.24
C THR A 62 11.14 12.22 45.92
N LYS A 63 12.12 12.30 45.01
CA LYS A 63 11.84 12.40 43.58
C LYS A 63 10.87 11.27 43.24
N GLY A 64 9.59 11.55 43.30
CA GLY A 64 8.58 10.66 42.80
C GLY A 64 8.79 10.63 41.28
N ASP A 65 9.16 9.49 40.76
CA ASP A 65 9.09 9.19 39.33
C ASP A 65 7.62 9.39 38.93
N ILE A 66 7.33 10.56 38.37
CA ILE A 66 6.04 10.88 37.79
C ILE A 66 5.99 10.04 36.52
N GLU A 67 5.27 8.92 36.57
CA GLU A 67 4.99 8.16 35.33
C GLU A 67 4.36 9.13 34.34
N PRO A 68 4.91 9.22 33.11
CA PRO A 68 4.37 10.12 32.08
C PRO A 68 2.93 9.70 31.79
N ARG A 69 2.05 10.69 31.64
CA ARG A 69 0.64 10.48 31.31
C ARG A 69 0.53 9.67 30.03
N GLU A 70 -0.55 8.92 29.87
CA GLU A 70 -0.80 8.08 28.72
C GLU A 70 -0.71 8.87 27.39
N ASP A 71 -1.19 10.12 27.39
CA ASP A 71 -1.10 11.03 26.26
C ASP A 71 0.36 11.39 25.91
N GLU A 72 1.23 11.58 26.88
CA GLU A 72 2.66 11.85 26.68
C GLU A 72 3.41 10.61 26.16
N LYS A 73 2.99 9.41 26.58
CA LYS A 73 3.55 8.14 26.06
C LYS A 73 3.16 7.95 24.59
N ILE A 74 1.91 8.20 24.22
CA ILE A 74 1.39 8.09 22.85
C ILE A 74 2.10 9.11 21.93
N GLU A 75 2.28 10.35 22.37
CA GLU A 75 2.98 11.38 21.59
C GLU A 75 4.46 11.05 21.42
N ALA A 76 5.12 10.52 22.45
CA ALA A 76 6.52 10.10 22.39
C ALA A 76 6.73 8.90 21.48
N GLU A 77 5.80 7.92 21.48
CA GLU A 77 5.83 6.77 20.56
C GLU A 77 5.60 7.21 19.12
N SER A 78 4.67 8.13 18.86
CA SER A 78 4.43 8.69 17.53
C SER A 78 5.68 9.40 17.00
N LYS A 79 6.28 10.28 17.79
CA LYS A 79 7.53 11.00 17.44
C LYS A 79 8.70 10.05 17.19
N SER A 80 8.83 9.02 18.04
CA SER A 80 9.86 7.98 17.87
C SER A 80 9.67 7.18 16.57
N SER A 81 8.43 6.90 16.19
CA SER A 81 8.09 6.21 14.93
C SER A 81 8.44 7.08 13.71
N GLU A 82 8.15 8.37 13.74
CA GLU A 82 8.51 9.28 12.66
C GLU A 82 10.03 9.41 12.49
N ILE A 83 10.77 9.59 13.59
CA ILE A 83 12.24 9.68 13.55
C ILE A 83 12.82 8.39 12.94
N ARG A 84 12.34 7.22 13.34
CA ARG A 84 12.77 5.94 12.76
C ARG A 84 12.52 5.88 11.25
N SER A 85 11.36 6.37 10.80
CA SER A 85 11.03 6.39 9.38
C SER A 85 11.97 7.31 8.58
N TYR A 86 12.30 8.49 9.10
CA TYR A 86 13.28 9.38 8.44
C TYR A 86 14.69 8.79 8.41
N ILE A 87 15.10 8.08 9.47
CA ILE A 87 16.39 7.36 9.48
C ILE A 87 16.42 6.29 8.39
N ILE A 88 15.36 5.52 8.24
CA ILE A 88 15.26 4.50 7.19
C ILE A 88 15.31 5.15 5.80
N ILE A 89 14.57 6.23 5.56
CA ILE A 89 14.60 6.95 4.28
C ILE A 89 16.03 7.46 3.99
N ALA A 90 16.72 8.00 5.00
CA ALA A 90 18.12 8.41 4.84
C ALA A 90 19.04 7.23 4.49
N ILE A 91 18.84 6.06 5.11
CA ILE A 91 19.57 4.83 4.77
C ILE A 91 19.29 4.41 3.33
N LEU A 92 18.04 4.44 2.88
CA LEU A 92 17.67 4.13 1.50
C LEU A 92 18.36 5.08 0.50
N ALA A 93 18.41 6.38 0.82
CA ALA A 93 19.13 7.37 0.01
C ALA A 93 20.65 7.11 -0.03
N ILE A 94 21.25 6.72 1.10
CA ILE A 94 22.66 6.35 1.16
C ILE A 94 22.93 5.10 0.33
N ILE A 95 22.10 4.07 0.44
CA ILE A 95 22.23 2.85 -0.39
C ILE A 95 22.17 3.22 -1.87
N THR A 96 21.20 4.07 -2.27
CA THR A 96 21.07 4.53 -3.65
C THR A 96 22.34 5.24 -4.13
N TYR A 97 22.91 6.09 -3.30
CA TYR A 97 24.16 6.81 -3.64
C TYR A 97 25.36 5.88 -3.73
N VAL A 98 25.50 4.95 -2.80
CA VAL A 98 26.64 4.00 -2.75
C VAL A 98 26.55 2.98 -3.88
N THR A 99 25.35 2.55 -4.26
CA THR A 99 25.17 1.59 -5.36
C THR A 99 25.21 2.23 -6.74
N TYR A 100 25.30 3.56 -6.84
CA TYR A 100 25.39 4.26 -8.13
C TYR A 100 26.65 3.81 -8.91
N PRO A 101 26.50 3.31 -10.15
CA PRO A 101 27.62 2.70 -10.91
C PRO A 101 28.62 3.71 -11.48
N GLY A 102 28.55 5.00 -11.10
CA GLY A 102 29.39 6.05 -11.61
C GLY A 102 28.97 6.52 -13.03
N THR A 103 29.60 7.60 -13.51
CA THR A 103 29.33 8.17 -14.84
C THR A 103 30.07 7.39 -15.93
N THR A 104 29.74 6.14 -16.14
CA THR A 104 30.18 5.41 -17.35
C THR A 104 29.21 5.62 -18.52
N TRP A 105 28.34 6.60 -18.39
CA TRP A 105 27.46 7.01 -19.48
C TRP A 105 28.28 7.80 -20.50
N GLY A 106 28.72 7.13 -21.55
CA GLY A 106 29.30 7.80 -22.70
C GLY A 106 30.63 7.28 -23.24
N ASN A 107 31.22 6.23 -22.69
CA ASN A 107 32.38 5.59 -23.29
C ASN A 107 32.19 4.06 -23.30
N ASP A 108 32.07 3.55 -24.53
CA ASP A 108 32.19 2.16 -24.96
C ASP A 108 31.42 1.12 -24.12
N ALA A 109 30.51 0.42 -24.76
CA ALA A 109 29.66 -0.65 -24.26
C ALA A 109 30.36 -1.56 -23.21
N LEU A 110 30.44 -1.11 -21.96
CA LEU A 110 30.81 -1.95 -20.85
C LEU A 110 29.70 -2.98 -20.66
N GLU A 111 30.06 -4.24 -20.74
CA GLU A 111 29.13 -5.33 -20.46
C GLU A 111 28.44 -5.11 -19.10
N PRO A 112 27.13 -5.35 -18.98
CA PRO A 112 26.40 -5.16 -17.75
C PRO A 112 27.03 -5.99 -16.63
N THR A 113 27.20 -5.38 -15.46
CA THR A 113 27.74 -6.05 -14.27
C THR A 113 26.61 -6.36 -13.29
N MET A 114 26.83 -7.33 -12.39
CA MET A 114 25.88 -7.61 -11.29
C MET A 114 25.56 -6.35 -10.49
N HIS A 115 26.53 -5.46 -10.31
CA HIS A 115 26.35 -4.20 -9.59
C HIS A 115 25.42 -3.23 -10.37
N THR A 116 25.59 -3.15 -11.69
CA THR A 116 24.71 -2.35 -12.56
C THR A 116 23.28 -2.88 -12.51
N VAL A 117 23.10 -4.20 -12.64
CA VAL A 117 21.79 -4.87 -12.58
C VAL A 117 21.12 -4.64 -11.22
N PHE A 118 21.86 -4.79 -10.13
CA PHE A 118 21.35 -4.52 -8.79
C PHE A 118 20.91 -3.06 -8.66
N TYR A 119 21.72 -2.11 -9.13
CA TYR A 119 21.39 -0.67 -9.06
C TYR A 119 20.08 -0.34 -9.79
N TYR A 120 19.90 -0.81 -11.01
CA TYR A 120 18.69 -0.53 -11.76
C TYR A 120 17.45 -1.22 -11.17
N GLY A 121 17.58 -2.44 -10.67
CA GLY A 121 16.52 -3.09 -9.88
C GLY A 121 16.21 -2.33 -8.59
N TRP A 122 17.23 -1.77 -7.94
CA TRP A 122 17.08 -0.94 -6.74
C TRP A 122 16.37 0.38 -7.03
N ILE A 123 16.71 1.07 -8.12
CA ILE A 123 16.04 2.31 -8.55
C ILE A 123 14.56 2.04 -8.87
N SER A 124 14.29 0.95 -9.58
CA SER A 124 12.93 0.50 -9.86
C SER A 124 12.16 0.26 -8.55
N ALA A 125 12.73 -0.46 -7.59
CA ALA A 125 12.10 -0.71 -6.28
C ALA A 125 11.84 0.57 -5.47
N ILE A 126 12.77 1.54 -5.47
CA ILE A 126 12.58 2.81 -4.76
C ILE A 126 11.46 3.65 -5.37
N SER A 127 11.27 3.58 -6.69
CA SER A 127 10.22 4.34 -7.37
C SER A 127 8.82 4.04 -6.84
N THR A 128 8.59 2.83 -6.29
CA THR A 128 7.33 2.46 -5.62
C THR A 128 7.00 3.40 -4.45
N GLY A 129 8.02 3.89 -3.74
CA GLY A 129 7.85 4.87 -2.66
C GLY A 129 7.24 6.20 -3.11
N PHE A 130 7.40 6.57 -4.39
CA PHE A 130 6.79 7.78 -4.94
C PHE A 130 5.26 7.68 -5.10
N GLY A 131 4.69 6.49 -5.03
CA GLY A 131 3.24 6.28 -5.00
C GLY A 131 2.53 7.02 -3.85
N VAL A 132 3.25 7.36 -2.78
CA VAL A 132 2.71 8.16 -1.66
C VAL A 132 2.57 9.65 -2.03
N LEU A 133 3.33 10.17 -3.01
CA LEU A 133 3.39 11.60 -3.32
C LEU A 133 2.02 12.24 -3.63
N PRO A 134 1.14 11.66 -4.45
CA PRO A 134 -0.19 12.23 -4.70
C PRO A 134 -0.98 12.44 -3.40
N LEU A 135 -0.84 11.52 -2.45
CA LEU A 135 -1.54 11.55 -1.17
C LEU A 135 -0.93 12.56 -0.17
N CYS A 136 0.27 13.08 -0.45
CA CYS A 136 0.87 14.15 0.36
C CYS A 136 0.12 15.48 0.23
N PHE A 137 -0.55 15.70 -0.90
CA PHE A 137 -1.32 16.91 -1.17
C PHE A 137 -2.76 16.85 -0.61
N VAL A 138 -3.18 15.69 -0.13
CA VAL A 138 -4.49 15.50 0.49
C VAL A 138 -4.34 15.64 2.00
N SER A 139 -4.99 16.66 2.58
CA SER A 139 -4.88 16.97 4.01
C SER A 139 -5.71 16.02 4.88
N GLU A 140 -6.90 15.65 4.40
CA GLU A 140 -7.82 14.72 5.06
C GLU A 140 -8.25 13.64 4.06
N MET A 141 -8.10 12.37 4.47
CA MET A 141 -8.49 11.21 3.67
C MET A 141 -10.00 10.98 3.83
N LYS A 142 -10.82 11.84 3.17
CA LYS A 142 -12.27 11.63 3.06
C LYS A 142 -12.53 10.45 2.11
N GLU A 143 -13.60 9.69 2.35
CA GLU A 143 -13.98 8.53 1.53
C GLU A 143 -13.96 8.84 0.03
N TYR A 144 -14.51 9.99 -0.38
CA TYR A 144 -14.47 10.43 -1.77
C TYR A 144 -13.06 10.50 -2.37
N TRP A 145 -12.07 11.06 -1.64
CA TRP A 145 -10.69 11.14 -2.14
C TRP A 145 -9.97 9.79 -2.14
N ILE A 146 -10.34 8.91 -1.22
CA ILE A 146 -9.87 7.50 -1.22
C ILE A 146 -10.40 6.81 -2.49
N GLY A 147 -11.69 6.95 -2.77
CA GLY A 147 -12.30 6.39 -3.98
C GLY A 147 -11.69 6.93 -5.28
N VAL A 148 -11.45 8.24 -5.39
CA VAL A 148 -10.75 8.84 -6.54
C VAL A 148 -9.33 8.27 -6.69
N SER A 149 -8.59 8.13 -5.59
CA SER A 149 -7.24 7.58 -5.61
C SER A 149 -7.24 6.09 -6.00
N ASN A 150 -8.22 5.32 -5.51
CA ASN A 150 -8.43 3.93 -5.92
C ASN A 150 -8.74 3.82 -7.42
N ALA A 151 -9.56 4.72 -7.97
CA ALA A 151 -9.87 4.76 -9.40
C ALA A 151 -8.63 5.08 -10.25
N ILE A 152 -7.79 6.02 -9.80
CA ILE A 152 -6.50 6.33 -10.46
C ILE A 152 -5.61 5.10 -10.45
N ALA A 153 -5.36 4.50 -9.27
CA ALA A 153 -4.51 3.33 -9.13
C ALA A 153 -5.02 2.16 -9.99
N ALA A 154 -6.32 1.88 -9.96
CA ALA A 154 -6.93 0.82 -10.76
C ALA A 154 -6.71 1.03 -12.27
N GLY A 155 -6.94 2.26 -12.78
CA GLY A 155 -6.74 2.58 -14.19
C GLY A 155 -5.27 2.39 -14.61
N MET A 156 -4.33 2.89 -13.81
CA MET A 156 -2.89 2.78 -14.09
C MET A 156 -2.42 1.33 -14.00
N MET A 157 -2.89 0.55 -13.02
CA MET A 157 -2.57 -0.88 -12.89
C MET A 157 -3.16 -1.73 -14.02
N CYS A 158 -4.35 -1.39 -14.53
CA CYS A 158 -4.90 -2.04 -15.72
C CYS A 158 -4.01 -1.82 -16.95
N ALA A 159 -3.47 -0.61 -17.14
CA ALA A 159 -2.53 -0.31 -18.21
C ALA A 159 -1.23 -1.11 -18.07
N ALA A 160 -0.66 -1.15 -16.85
CA ALA A 160 0.54 -1.93 -16.55
C ALA A 160 0.32 -3.43 -16.81
N SER A 161 -0.80 -4.00 -16.33
CA SER A 161 -1.16 -5.40 -16.59
C SER A 161 -1.29 -5.71 -18.09
N TYR A 162 -1.88 -4.79 -18.86
CA TYR A 162 -1.99 -4.93 -20.32
C TYR A 162 -0.61 -4.98 -20.98
N SER A 163 0.32 -4.09 -20.58
CA SER A 163 1.70 -4.10 -21.11
C SER A 163 2.41 -5.40 -20.80
N LEU A 164 2.29 -5.94 -19.58
CA LEU A 164 2.87 -7.23 -19.20
C LEU A 164 2.31 -8.38 -20.04
N PHE A 165 1.01 -8.40 -20.32
CA PHE A 165 0.42 -9.39 -21.21
C PHE A 165 0.93 -9.26 -22.65
N LEU A 166 1.02 -8.03 -23.16
CA LEU A 166 1.52 -7.77 -24.50
C LEU A 166 2.99 -8.23 -24.62
N GLU A 167 3.84 -7.84 -23.70
CA GLU A 167 5.25 -8.21 -23.64
C GLU A 167 5.40 -9.74 -23.53
N GLY A 168 4.67 -10.39 -22.61
CA GLY A 168 4.69 -11.84 -22.47
C GLY A 168 4.20 -12.59 -23.73
N CYS A 169 3.17 -12.08 -24.41
CA CYS A 169 2.63 -12.71 -25.62
C CYS A 169 3.52 -12.51 -26.86
N THR A 170 4.22 -11.37 -26.95
CA THR A 170 5.10 -11.03 -28.06
C THR A 170 6.55 -11.43 -27.83
N PHE A 171 6.84 -12.01 -26.67
CA PHE A 171 8.17 -12.47 -26.31
C PHE A 171 8.73 -13.43 -27.38
N TYR A 172 9.89 -13.10 -27.91
CA TYR A 172 10.59 -13.90 -28.91
C TYR A 172 12.04 -14.12 -28.48
N ASP A 173 12.45 -15.39 -28.47
CA ASP A 173 13.84 -15.81 -28.27
C ASP A 173 14.24 -16.82 -29.33
N ASN A 174 15.33 -16.55 -30.03
CA ASN A 174 15.89 -17.43 -31.07
C ASN A 174 16.36 -18.78 -30.52
N ASN A 175 16.69 -18.85 -29.23
CA ASN A 175 17.18 -20.04 -28.54
C ASN A 175 16.10 -20.76 -27.73
N ASP A 176 14.83 -20.34 -27.86
CA ASP A 176 13.73 -20.93 -27.10
C ASP A 176 13.45 -22.36 -27.58
N THR A 177 13.80 -23.31 -26.72
CA THR A 177 13.55 -24.75 -26.94
C THR A 177 12.19 -25.20 -26.39
N SER A 178 11.35 -24.26 -25.94
CA SER A 178 10.06 -24.56 -25.31
C SER A 178 9.07 -25.14 -26.32
N CYS A 179 8.35 -26.19 -25.92
CA CYS A 179 7.29 -26.78 -26.74
C CYS A 179 6.05 -25.89 -26.88
N LEU A 180 5.88 -24.88 -26.04
CA LEU A 180 4.72 -24.02 -25.97
C LEU A 180 5.07 -22.60 -26.46
N SER A 181 4.15 -21.98 -27.23
CA SER A 181 4.31 -20.59 -27.66
C SER A 181 4.32 -19.63 -26.46
N ALA A 182 4.96 -18.49 -26.60
CA ALA A 182 5.01 -17.43 -25.58
C ALA A 182 3.60 -17.03 -25.12
N THR A 183 2.65 -16.88 -26.04
CA THR A 183 1.24 -16.57 -25.74
C THR A 183 0.59 -17.64 -24.83
N VAL A 184 0.83 -18.93 -25.08
CA VAL A 184 0.28 -19.99 -24.23
C VAL A 184 0.92 -19.96 -22.85
N ARG A 185 2.23 -19.75 -22.76
CA ARG A 185 2.95 -19.62 -21.48
C ARG A 185 2.44 -18.43 -20.68
N THR A 186 2.23 -17.27 -21.31
CA THR A 186 1.63 -16.08 -20.69
C THR A 186 0.21 -16.37 -20.19
N GLY A 187 -0.61 -17.07 -20.99
CA GLY A 187 -1.95 -17.48 -20.58
C GLY A 187 -1.96 -18.43 -19.37
N ILE A 188 -1.03 -19.38 -19.34
CA ILE A 188 -0.84 -20.27 -18.17
C ILE A 188 -0.42 -19.44 -16.95
N GLY A 189 0.52 -18.52 -17.11
CA GLY A 189 0.93 -17.60 -16.05
C GLY A 189 -0.25 -16.81 -15.51
N CYS A 190 -1.05 -16.19 -16.37
CA CYS A 190 -2.26 -15.45 -16.00
C CYS A 190 -3.23 -16.29 -15.15
N LEU A 191 -3.51 -17.52 -15.59
CA LEU A 191 -4.37 -18.42 -14.85
C LEU A 191 -3.78 -18.77 -13.47
N LEU A 192 -2.47 -19.03 -13.40
CA LEU A 192 -1.78 -19.29 -12.13
C LEU A 192 -1.83 -18.07 -11.20
N GLY A 193 -1.65 -16.85 -11.71
CA GLY A 193 -1.79 -15.62 -10.96
C GLY A 193 -3.20 -15.43 -10.37
N LEU A 194 -4.23 -15.67 -11.16
CA LEU A 194 -5.62 -15.65 -10.71
C LEU A 194 -5.89 -16.71 -9.63
N LEU A 195 -5.47 -17.94 -9.85
CA LEU A 195 -5.65 -19.03 -8.87
C LEU A 195 -4.90 -18.74 -7.57
N PHE A 196 -3.72 -18.16 -7.67
CA PHE A 196 -2.93 -17.75 -6.52
C PHE A 196 -3.66 -16.69 -5.68
N ILE A 197 -4.21 -15.64 -6.31
CA ILE A 197 -5.00 -14.61 -5.59
C ILE A 197 -6.22 -15.21 -4.91
N LEU A 198 -6.97 -16.05 -5.62
CA LEU A 198 -8.15 -16.72 -5.07
C LEU A 198 -7.78 -17.62 -3.88
N GLY A 199 -6.66 -18.34 -3.99
CA GLY A 199 -6.13 -19.17 -2.92
C GLY A 199 -5.72 -18.33 -1.70
N THR A 200 -4.99 -17.24 -1.91
CA THR A 200 -4.56 -16.32 -0.86
C THR A 200 -5.75 -15.67 -0.16
N LYS A 201 -6.74 -15.19 -0.93
CA LYS A 201 -7.97 -14.61 -0.38
C LYS A 201 -8.74 -15.65 0.46
N SER A 202 -8.92 -16.85 -0.06
CA SER A 202 -9.58 -17.95 0.67
C SER A 202 -8.82 -18.36 1.93
N PHE A 203 -7.49 -18.34 1.90
CA PHE A 203 -6.67 -18.61 3.07
C PHE A 203 -6.80 -17.52 4.14
N LEU A 204 -6.75 -16.25 3.75
CA LEU A 204 -6.92 -15.10 4.65
C LEU A 204 -8.34 -15.05 5.24
N ASP A 205 -9.37 -15.39 4.46
CA ASP A 205 -10.76 -15.42 4.94
C ASP A 205 -11.03 -16.52 5.96
N LYS A 206 -10.30 -17.64 5.87
CA LYS A 206 -10.40 -18.75 6.85
C LYS A 206 -9.67 -18.47 8.15
N ASN A 207 -8.68 -17.58 8.15
CA ASN A 207 -7.86 -17.25 9.31
C ASN A 207 -8.23 -15.85 9.83
N GLU A 208 -9.34 -15.75 10.55
CA GLU A 208 -9.85 -14.47 11.07
C GLU A 208 -8.95 -13.82 12.11
N ASP A 209 -8.10 -14.60 12.77
CA ASP A 209 -7.22 -14.16 13.88
C ASP A 209 -5.91 -13.51 13.42
N VAL A 210 -5.73 -13.30 12.11
CA VAL A 210 -4.51 -12.66 11.61
C VAL A 210 -4.46 -11.20 12.05
N LYS A 211 -3.45 -10.88 12.88
CA LYS A 211 -3.18 -9.53 13.41
C LYS A 211 -1.87 -8.99 12.84
N LEU A 212 -1.87 -7.75 12.41
CA LEU A 212 -0.66 -7.03 12.02
C LEU A 212 -0.48 -5.84 12.98
N GLY A 213 0.31 -6.02 14.01
CA GLY A 213 0.46 -5.01 15.06
C GLY A 213 -0.85 -4.73 15.79
N SER A 214 -1.33 -3.49 15.74
CA SER A 214 -2.61 -3.05 16.32
C SER A 214 -3.83 -3.24 15.42
N LEU A 215 -3.62 -3.69 14.17
CA LEU A 215 -4.67 -3.90 13.18
C LEU A 215 -5.24 -5.31 13.28
N SER A 216 -6.55 -5.46 13.14
CA SER A 216 -7.23 -6.75 13.18
C SER A 216 -8.48 -6.75 12.30
N GLY A 217 -8.90 -7.94 11.87
CA GLY A 217 -10.13 -8.12 11.09
C GLY A 217 -9.97 -7.88 9.58
N ALA A 218 -11.06 -7.43 8.93
CA ALA A 218 -11.14 -7.27 7.47
C ALA A 218 -10.07 -6.34 6.89
N ASP A 219 -9.74 -5.27 7.63
CA ASP A 219 -8.71 -4.31 7.22
C ASP A 219 -7.31 -4.91 7.16
N THR A 220 -6.96 -5.74 8.14
CA THR A 220 -5.67 -6.45 8.14
C THR A 220 -5.56 -7.42 6.98
N ARG A 221 -6.64 -8.14 6.67
CA ARG A 221 -6.69 -9.08 5.54
C ARG A 221 -6.46 -8.37 4.21
N LYS A 222 -7.09 -7.21 4.00
CA LYS A 222 -6.90 -6.41 2.79
C LYS A 222 -5.46 -5.92 2.64
N ILE A 223 -4.87 -5.38 3.73
CA ILE A 223 -3.47 -4.95 3.72
C ILE A 223 -2.56 -6.12 3.35
N LEU A 224 -2.71 -7.27 4.04
CA LEU A 224 -1.89 -8.44 3.79
C LEU A 224 -2.03 -8.97 2.38
N LEU A 225 -3.25 -9.01 1.82
CA LEU A 225 -3.50 -9.42 0.45
C LEU A 225 -2.73 -8.54 -0.53
N ILE A 226 -2.91 -7.20 -0.44
CA ILE A 226 -2.28 -6.25 -1.35
C ILE A 226 -0.76 -6.27 -1.20
N VAL A 227 -0.23 -6.22 0.03
CA VAL A 227 1.21 -6.26 0.28
C VAL A 227 1.82 -7.56 -0.25
N PHE A 228 1.18 -8.71 -0.02
CA PHE A 228 1.69 -10.00 -0.45
C PHE A 228 1.68 -10.14 -1.97
N VAL A 229 0.59 -9.71 -2.62
CA VAL A 229 0.47 -9.72 -4.08
C VAL A 229 1.51 -8.82 -4.72
N MET A 230 1.68 -7.59 -4.21
CA MET A 230 2.67 -6.65 -4.72
C MET A 230 4.10 -7.19 -4.53
N THR A 231 4.39 -7.84 -3.40
CA THR A 231 5.70 -8.46 -3.16
C THR A 231 6.01 -9.57 -4.16
N LEU A 232 5.04 -10.43 -4.47
CA LEU A 232 5.21 -11.50 -5.46
C LEU A 232 5.26 -10.98 -6.89
N HIS A 233 4.50 -9.93 -7.19
CA HIS A 233 4.58 -9.25 -8.46
C HIS A 233 5.99 -8.69 -8.69
N SER A 234 6.53 -7.99 -7.72
CA SER A 234 7.91 -7.44 -7.75
C SER A 234 8.99 -8.50 -7.94
N PHE A 235 8.73 -9.76 -7.54
CA PHE A 235 9.62 -10.88 -7.83
C PHE A 235 9.75 -11.15 -9.33
N SER A 236 8.62 -11.19 -10.06
CA SER A 236 8.63 -11.41 -11.52
C SER A 236 9.22 -10.24 -12.30
N GLU A 237 9.01 -9.01 -11.84
CA GLU A 237 9.65 -7.82 -12.41
C GLU A 237 11.17 -7.84 -12.25
N GLY A 238 11.65 -8.27 -11.06
CA GLY A 238 13.08 -8.47 -10.83
C GLY A 238 13.70 -9.47 -11.82
N VAL A 239 12.99 -10.58 -12.09
CA VAL A 239 13.41 -11.53 -13.14
C VAL A 239 13.45 -10.85 -14.50
N GLY A 240 12.44 -10.06 -14.87
CA GLY A 240 12.40 -9.30 -16.12
C GLY A 240 13.60 -8.36 -16.27
N ILE A 241 13.92 -7.58 -15.23
CA ILE A 241 15.10 -6.70 -15.20
C ILE A 241 16.37 -7.52 -15.42
N GLY A 242 16.58 -8.60 -14.65
CA GLY A 242 17.81 -9.39 -14.73
C GLY A 242 18.02 -10.03 -16.11
N VAL A 243 16.95 -10.58 -16.70
CA VAL A 243 16.97 -11.21 -18.02
C VAL A 243 17.27 -10.19 -19.11
N SER A 244 16.67 -8.98 -19.04
CA SER A 244 16.88 -7.93 -20.04
C SER A 244 18.33 -7.46 -20.13
N PHE A 245 19.07 -7.48 -19.01
CA PHE A 245 20.50 -7.20 -18.99
C PHE A 245 21.37 -8.35 -19.54
N GLY A 246 20.85 -9.54 -19.65
CA GLY A 246 21.60 -10.74 -20.09
C GLY A 246 21.66 -10.96 -21.61
N GLY A 247 20.98 -10.14 -22.42
CA GLY A 247 20.91 -10.26 -23.89
C GLY A 247 22.07 -9.60 -24.65
N GLU A 248 22.08 -9.74 -25.98
CA GLU A 248 23.10 -9.14 -26.86
C GLU A 248 23.16 -7.60 -26.79
N HIS A 249 22.04 -6.94 -26.51
CA HIS A 249 21.92 -5.49 -26.27
C HIS A 249 21.62 -5.21 -24.80
N GLY A 250 22.20 -6.01 -23.91
CA GLY A 250 21.77 -6.09 -22.50
C GLY A 250 21.82 -4.77 -21.74
N ASN A 251 22.77 -3.88 -22.03
CA ASN A 251 22.84 -2.60 -21.30
C ASN A 251 21.67 -1.69 -21.64
N ASP A 252 21.41 -1.45 -22.92
CA ASP A 252 20.37 -0.52 -23.37
C ASP A 252 18.97 -1.07 -23.05
N LEU A 253 18.73 -2.36 -23.36
CA LEU A 253 17.47 -3.01 -23.06
C LEU A 253 17.20 -3.10 -21.55
N GLY A 254 18.22 -3.45 -20.75
CA GLY A 254 18.08 -3.53 -19.30
C GLY A 254 17.78 -2.20 -18.64
N VAL A 255 18.44 -1.11 -19.08
CA VAL A 255 18.16 0.26 -18.62
C VAL A 255 16.73 0.67 -18.99
N PHE A 256 16.33 0.41 -20.24
CA PHE A 256 14.99 0.72 -20.73
C PHE A 256 13.90 -0.01 -19.95
N ILE A 257 14.01 -1.33 -19.79
CA ILE A 257 13.04 -2.14 -19.02
C ILE A 257 12.97 -1.67 -17.57
N SER A 258 14.13 -1.39 -16.95
CA SER A 258 14.17 -0.88 -15.57
C SER A 258 13.50 0.49 -15.44
N ALA A 259 13.67 1.38 -16.41
CA ALA A 259 13.02 2.70 -16.43
C ALA A 259 11.50 2.56 -16.61
N SER A 260 11.07 1.69 -17.53
CA SER A 260 9.65 1.38 -17.74
C SER A 260 9.01 0.84 -16.47
N LEU A 261 9.64 -0.14 -15.80
CA LEU A 261 9.17 -0.70 -14.54
C LEU A 261 9.18 0.34 -13.41
N ALA A 262 10.16 1.24 -13.35
CA ALA A 262 10.15 2.33 -12.37
C ALA A 262 8.91 3.24 -12.50
N VAL A 263 8.40 3.44 -13.71
CA VAL A 263 7.14 4.16 -13.94
C VAL A 263 5.93 3.33 -13.51
N HIS A 264 5.92 2.02 -13.79
CA HIS A 264 4.88 1.08 -13.36
C HIS A 264 4.76 1.00 -11.83
N ASN A 265 5.87 1.06 -11.13
CA ASN A 265 5.93 0.93 -9.67
C ASN A 265 5.26 2.10 -8.92
N VAL A 266 5.13 3.28 -9.53
CA VAL A 266 4.45 4.43 -8.89
C VAL A 266 2.97 4.14 -8.63
N PRO A 267 2.16 3.64 -9.59
CA PRO A 267 0.79 3.17 -9.35
C PRO A 267 0.68 2.07 -8.29
N GLU A 268 1.63 1.14 -8.29
CA GLU A 268 1.65 0.06 -7.30
C GLU A 268 1.87 0.58 -5.89
N GLY A 269 2.82 1.50 -5.74
CA GLY A 269 3.03 2.21 -4.49
C GLY A 269 1.80 3.01 -4.05
N LEU A 270 1.08 3.62 -5.00
CA LEU A 270 -0.18 4.30 -4.69
C LEU A 270 -1.22 3.32 -4.15
N ALA A 271 -1.40 2.14 -4.76
CA ALA A 271 -2.31 1.11 -4.27
C ALA A 271 -1.98 0.65 -2.84
N VAL A 272 -0.70 0.43 -2.53
CA VAL A 272 -0.25 0.10 -1.16
C VAL A 272 -0.51 1.25 -0.20
N ALA A 273 -0.20 2.49 -0.59
CA ALA A 273 -0.34 3.68 0.26
C ALA A 273 -1.81 3.99 0.60
N ILE A 274 -2.73 3.85 -0.36
CA ILE A 274 -4.16 4.08 -0.16
C ILE A 274 -4.72 3.13 0.92
N VAL A 275 -4.22 1.92 0.98
CA VAL A 275 -4.68 0.94 1.97
C VAL A 275 -4.08 1.22 3.36
N LEU A 276 -2.88 1.78 3.45
CA LEU A 276 -2.18 2.05 4.72
C LEU A 276 -2.58 3.37 5.37
N LEU A 277 -2.69 4.46 4.60
CA LEU A 277 -2.86 5.82 5.16
C LEU A 277 -4.17 6.03 5.94
N PRO A 278 -5.34 5.52 5.53
CA PRO A 278 -6.58 5.67 6.31
C PRO A 278 -6.50 5.05 7.70
N ARG A 279 -5.53 4.15 7.93
CA ARG A 279 -5.31 3.42 9.18
C ARG A 279 -4.28 4.10 10.09
N LYS A 280 -4.12 5.41 9.97
CA LYS A 280 -3.22 6.25 10.78
C LYS A 280 -1.73 5.89 10.65
N VAL A 281 -1.34 5.22 9.58
CA VAL A 281 0.08 5.02 9.25
C VAL A 281 0.64 6.34 8.74
N SER A 282 1.82 6.76 9.20
CA SER A 282 2.44 8.00 8.71
C SER A 282 2.83 7.87 7.24
N LYS A 283 2.81 8.99 6.49
CA LYS A 283 3.18 9.02 5.07
C LYS A 283 4.59 8.46 4.82
N ALA A 284 5.54 8.77 5.71
CA ALA A 284 6.90 8.25 5.64
C ALA A 284 6.94 6.73 5.84
N THR A 285 6.20 6.20 6.81
CA THR A 285 6.09 4.75 7.04
C THR A 285 5.40 4.06 5.86
N ALA A 286 4.36 4.67 5.28
CA ALA A 286 3.69 4.13 4.08
C ALA A 286 4.66 4.06 2.89
N ALA A 287 5.47 5.11 2.66
CA ALA A 287 6.50 5.10 1.61
C ALA A 287 7.54 3.98 1.82
N ILE A 288 7.96 3.74 3.06
CA ILE A 288 8.86 2.64 3.39
C ILE A 288 8.21 1.29 3.07
N TRP A 289 6.94 1.09 3.43
CA TRP A 289 6.23 -0.15 3.11
C TRP A 289 6.09 -0.36 1.60
N CYS A 290 5.82 0.70 0.82
CA CYS A 290 5.82 0.64 -0.64
C CYS A 290 7.18 0.13 -1.18
N VAL A 291 8.29 0.68 -0.69
CA VAL A 291 9.63 0.21 -1.08
C VAL A 291 9.88 -1.23 -0.62
N VAL A 292 9.45 -1.61 0.58
CA VAL A 292 9.62 -2.97 1.11
C VAL A 292 8.93 -4.01 0.23
N THR A 293 7.72 -3.72 -0.29
CA THR A 293 7.02 -4.64 -1.21
C THR A 293 7.77 -4.85 -2.52
N SER A 294 8.61 -3.90 -2.93
CA SER A 294 9.38 -3.96 -4.17
C SER A 294 10.85 -4.41 -4.01
N LEU A 295 11.30 -4.69 -2.77
CA LEU A 295 12.65 -5.23 -2.54
C LEU A 295 12.96 -6.55 -3.29
N PRO A 296 12.00 -7.42 -3.61
CA PRO A 296 12.29 -8.58 -4.47
C PRO A 296 12.87 -8.22 -5.84
N GLN A 297 12.61 -7.04 -6.39
CA GLN A 297 13.16 -6.62 -7.69
C GLN A 297 14.68 -6.69 -7.75
N PRO A 298 15.45 -5.92 -6.96
CA PRO A 298 16.91 -5.99 -7.00
C PRO A 298 17.46 -7.35 -6.56
N LEU A 299 16.75 -8.04 -5.64
CA LEU A 299 17.19 -9.35 -5.14
C LEU A 299 17.05 -10.44 -6.21
N MET A 300 16.05 -10.36 -7.09
CA MET A 300 15.83 -11.33 -8.16
C MET A 300 16.51 -10.95 -9.47
N ALA A 301 16.74 -9.66 -9.72
CA ALA A 301 17.43 -9.20 -10.91
C ALA A 301 18.85 -9.80 -11.04
N VAL A 302 19.59 -9.85 -9.94
CA VAL A 302 20.96 -10.39 -9.96
C VAL A 302 21.00 -11.90 -10.28
N PRO A 303 20.26 -12.79 -9.59
CA PRO A 303 20.21 -14.20 -9.98
C PRO A 303 19.67 -14.42 -11.40
N ALA A 304 18.66 -13.67 -11.81
CA ALA A 304 18.10 -13.79 -13.16
C ALA A 304 19.09 -13.40 -14.25
N PHE A 305 19.90 -12.37 -14.00
CA PHE A 305 21.04 -12.01 -14.87
C PHE A 305 22.11 -13.10 -14.92
N MET A 306 22.48 -13.65 -13.75
CA MET A 306 23.51 -14.71 -13.69
C MET A 306 23.10 -16.01 -14.37
N PHE A 307 21.81 -16.34 -14.33
CA PHE A 307 21.26 -17.60 -14.85
C PHE A 307 20.22 -17.33 -15.95
N VAL A 308 20.51 -16.36 -16.85
CA VAL A 308 19.57 -15.88 -17.87
C VAL A 308 18.96 -17.03 -18.69
N HIS A 309 19.75 -18.00 -19.12
CA HIS A 309 19.27 -19.14 -19.91
C HIS A 309 18.26 -20.03 -19.17
N SER A 310 18.25 -20.02 -17.83
CA SER A 310 17.28 -20.75 -17.02
C SER A 310 16.00 -19.96 -16.79
N PHE A 311 16.08 -18.66 -16.68
CA PHE A 311 14.93 -17.77 -16.39
C PHE A 311 14.20 -17.31 -17.66
N LEU A 312 14.91 -17.16 -18.78
CA LEU A 312 14.36 -16.69 -20.03
C LEU A 312 13.13 -17.49 -20.52
N PRO A 313 13.11 -18.83 -20.49
CA PRO A 313 11.92 -19.60 -20.88
C PRO A 313 10.72 -19.42 -19.93
N LEU A 314 10.96 -19.02 -18.68
CA LEU A 314 9.91 -18.81 -17.68
C LEU A 314 9.36 -17.38 -17.69
N LEU A 315 10.03 -16.45 -18.36
CA LEU A 315 9.66 -15.03 -18.38
C LEU A 315 8.20 -14.81 -18.84
N PRO A 316 7.69 -15.38 -19.94
CA PRO A 316 6.28 -15.21 -20.33
C PRO A 316 5.28 -15.72 -19.27
N VAL A 317 5.63 -16.80 -18.55
CA VAL A 317 4.80 -17.30 -17.44
C VAL A 317 4.81 -16.30 -16.27
N GLY A 318 5.96 -15.76 -15.92
CA GLY A 318 6.11 -14.75 -14.87
C GLY A 318 5.33 -13.45 -15.17
N LEU A 319 5.46 -12.93 -16.41
CA LEU A 319 4.74 -11.75 -16.86
C LEU A 319 3.22 -11.99 -16.87
N GLY A 320 2.78 -13.15 -17.34
CA GLY A 320 1.38 -13.55 -17.28
C GLY A 320 0.85 -13.66 -15.84
N PHE A 321 1.63 -14.26 -14.93
CA PHE A 321 1.29 -14.39 -13.51
C PHE A 321 1.12 -13.01 -12.86
N ALA A 322 2.10 -12.14 -13.05
CA ALA A 322 2.07 -10.79 -12.54
C ALA A 322 0.89 -9.98 -13.08
N GLY A 323 0.71 -9.95 -14.41
CA GLY A 323 -0.40 -9.26 -15.05
C GLY A 323 -1.77 -9.78 -14.61
N GLY A 324 -1.94 -11.11 -14.47
CA GLY A 324 -3.19 -11.73 -13.99
C GLY A 324 -3.51 -11.35 -12.54
N ALA A 325 -2.52 -11.41 -11.67
CA ALA A 325 -2.67 -11.04 -10.27
C ALA A 325 -3.00 -9.55 -10.10
N MET A 326 -2.27 -8.65 -10.80
CA MET A 326 -2.53 -7.21 -10.78
C MET A 326 -3.91 -6.85 -11.33
N MET A 327 -4.31 -7.46 -12.44
CA MET A 327 -5.63 -7.23 -13.03
C MET A 327 -6.74 -7.56 -12.04
N TRP A 328 -6.60 -8.66 -11.30
CA TRP A 328 -7.55 -9.01 -10.24
C TRP A 328 -7.62 -7.92 -9.15
N VAL A 329 -6.46 -7.46 -8.63
CA VAL A 329 -6.42 -6.40 -7.61
C VAL A 329 -7.03 -5.11 -8.14
N ALA A 330 -6.70 -4.71 -9.37
CA ALA A 330 -7.24 -3.52 -9.99
C ALA A 330 -8.78 -3.54 -10.06
N PHE A 331 -9.37 -4.68 -10.52
CA PHE A 331 -10.82 -4.76 -10.70
C PHE A 331 -11.58 -5.11 -9.43
N MET A 332 -11.08 -6.06 -8.63
CA MET A 332 -11.86 -6.63 -7.53
C MET A 332 -11.59 -6.03 -6.17
N GLU A 333 -10.50 -5.26 -6.02
CA GLU A 333 -10.20 -4.58 -4.77
C GLU A 333 -10.28 -3.04 -4.96
N LEU A 334 -9.56 -2.48 -5.94
CA LEU A 334 -9.47 -1.03 -6.07
C LEU A 334 -10.67 -0.42 -6.78
N LEU A 335 -11.08 -0.97 -7.93
CA LEU A 335 -12.17 -0.41 -8.72
C LEU A 335 -13.53 -0.57 -8.02
N LEU A 336 -13.77 -1.71 -7.36
CA LEU A 336 -15.00 -1.93 -6.60
C LEU A 336 -15.09 -0.95 -5.43
N GLU A 337 -14.00 -0.72 -4.69
CA GLU A 337 -13.99 0.26 -3.60
C GLU A 337 -14.16 1.69 -4.12
N ALA A 338 -13.54 2.01 -5.27
CA ALA A 338 -13.74 3.30 -5.91
C ALA A 338 -15.22 3.55 -6.25
N PHE A 339 -15.96 2.53 -6.70
CA PHE A 339 -17.43 2.63 -6.96
C PHE A 339 -18.26 2.78 -5.67
N GLU A 340 -17.78 2.23 -4.54
CA GLU A 340 -18.47 2.38 -3.25
C GLU A 340 -18.24 3.78 -2.65
N ASP A 341 -17.05 4.33 -2.80
CA ASP A 341 -16.61 5.59 -2.18
C ASP A 341 -16.92 6.84 -3.04
N THR A 342 -17.15 6.64 -4.37
CA THR A 342 -17.57 7.69 -5.32
C THR A 342 -18.84 7.28 -6.08
N ASP A 343 -19.05 7.84 -7.26
CA ASP A 343 -20.12 7.42 -8.17
C ASP A 343 -19.57 6.74 -9.44
N ILE A 344 -20.42 5.99 -10.13
CA ILE A 344 -20.03 5.23 -11.33
C ILE A 344 -19.41 6.11 -12.41
N LEU A 345 -19.93 7.33 -12.58
CA LEU A 345 -19.46 8.26 -13.60
C LEU A 345 -18.05 8.78 -13.26
N THR A 346 -17.85 9.23 -12.03
CA THR A 346 -16.53 9.70 -11.54
C THR A 346 -15.49 8.59 -11.62
N THR A 347 -15.80 7.40 -11.08
CA THR A 347 -14.89 6.24 -11.14
C THR A 347 -14.55 5.87 -12.58
N GLY A 348 -15.56 5.79 -13.46
CA GLY A 348 -15.38 5.45 -14.87
C GLY A 348 -14.51 6.44 -15.62
N ILE A 349 -14.75 7.75 -15.44
CA ILE A 349 -13.94 8.79 -16.10
C ILE A 349 -12.51 8.79 -15.56
N VAL A 350 -12.35 8.80 -14.23
CA VAL A 350 -11.03 8.90 -13.58
C VAL A 350 -10.16 7.68 -13.94
N SER A 351 -10.68 6.47 -13.83
CA SER A 351 -9.92 5.25 -14.15
C SER A 351 -9.57 5.18 -15.65
N THR A 352 -10.49 5.58 -16.54
CA THR A 352 -10.21 5.61 -17.99
C THR A 352 -9.14 6.65 -18.33
N VAL A 353 -9.20 7.85 -17.75
CA VAL A 353 -8.17 8.88 -17.96
C VAL A 353 -6.82 8.40 -17.43
N ALA A 354 -6.79 7.82 -16.22
CA ALA A 354 -5.56 7.28 -15.62
C ALA A 354 -4.94 6.16 -16.47
N LEU A 355 -5.76 5.25 -17.00
CA LEU A 355 -5.35 4.20 -17.93
C LEU A 355 -4.75 4.81 -19.21
N ALA A 356 -5.42 5.78 -19.82
CA ALA A 356 -4.95 6.42 -21.05
C ALA A 356 -3.63 7.18 -20.84
N VAL A 357 -3.50 7.90 -19.72
CA VAL A 357 -2.27 8.59 -19.35
C VAL A 357 -1.13 7.59 -19.18
N MET A 358 -1.34 6.49 -18.47
CA MET A 358 -0.32 5.47 -18.25
C MET A 358 0.13 4.82 -19.55
N ILE A 359 -0.80 4.42 -20.45
CA ILE A 359 -0.46 3.89 -21.77
C ILE A 359 0.34 4.91 -22.58
N SER A 360 -0.02 6.20 -22.49
CA SER A 360 0.72 7.25 -23.22
C SER A 360 2.15 7.42 -22.71
N ILE A 361 2.36 7.34 -21.41
CA ILE A 361 3.69 7.40 -20.79
C ILE A 361 4.52 6.19 -21.23
N GLN A 362 3.97 4.98 -21.17
CA GLN A 362 4.65 3.75 -21.59
C GLN A 362 5.08 3.82 -23.05
N ARG A 363 4.18 4.20 -23.96
CA ARG A 363 4.51 4.38 -25.39
C ARG A 363 5.58 5.43 -25.61
N SER A 364 5.51 6.54 -24.87
CA SER A 364 6.55 7.58 -24.98
C SER A 364 7.93 7.08 -24.54
N ILE A 365 8.00 6.17 -23.58
CA ILE A 365 9.25 5.55 -23.17
C ILE A 365 9.74 4.58 -24.25
N GLU A 366 8.84 3.77 -24.83
CA GLU A 366 9.13 2.83 -25.91
C GLU A 366 9.66 3.55 -27.16
N ASP A 367 9.08 4.69 -27.54
CA ASP A 367 9.46 5.47 -28.73
C ASP A 367 10.84 6.14 -28.59
N HIS A 368 11.39 6.26 -27.37
CA HIS A 368 12.67 6.92 -27.09
C HIS A 368 13.80 5.94 -26.72
N ALA A 369 13.51 4.64 -26.68
CA ALA A 369 14.45 3.56 -26.40
C ALA A 369 14.95 2.91 -27.69
#